data_4fce2004cfc7d053f5429e35ca7e8e91
#
_entry.id   4fce2004cfc7d053f5429e35ca7e8e91
#
_cell.length_a   1.000
_cell.length_b   1.000
_cell.length_c   1.000
_cell.angle_alpha   90.00
_cell.angle_beta   90.00
_cell.angle_gamma   90.00
#
_symmetry.space_group_name_H-M   'P 1'
#
loop_
_entity.id
_entity.type
_entity.pdbx_description
1 polymer ?
#
loop_
_entity_poly.entity_id
_entity_poly.type
_entity_poly.pdbx_seq_one_letter_code
_entity_poly.pdbx_strand_id
1 'polypeptide(L)'
;MLKFDSVSIGYHKVPLIKNLSVEIPTGSITTIVGPNGCGKTTLISVLNKSSQLFNGSITLDGEDIYHMSGHLRAQKIAFLPQIREVIPALPVHTLVEHGRFPYLGFSRRLTKEDRKLVEDAMEFTHITDYRNVATDTLSGGIR
;
A
#
# COMPACT_ATOMS: atom_id res chain seq x y z
N MET A 1 -15.72 2.82 0.47
CA MET A 1 -15.69 3.47 -0.86
C MET A 1 -14.53 4.45 -0.91
N LEU A 2 -13.66 4.36 -1.91
CA LEU A 2 -12.58 5.31 -2.15
C LEU A 2 -13.03 6.32 -3.22
N LYS A 3 -12.94 7.61 -2.90
CA LYS A 3 -13.38 8.68 -3.79
C LYS A 3 -12.25 9.69 -4.03
N PHE A 4 -12.05 10.02 -5.27
CA PHE A 4 -11.25 11.16 -5.74
C PHE A 4 -12.22 12.23 -6.21
N ASP A 5 -12.10 13.45 -5.71
CA ASP A 5 -12.98 14.56 -6.08
C ASP A 5 -12.15 15.73 -6.61
N SER A 6 -12.28 16.00 -7.91
CA SER A 6 -11.64 17.10 -8.64
C SER A 6 -10.13 17.17 -8.40
N VAL A 7 -9.46 16.00 -8.28
CA VAL A 7 -8.04 15.93 -7.90
C VAL A 7 -7.11 16.33 -9.03
N SER A 8 -6.08 17.08 -8.69
CA SER A 8 -4.92 17.33 -9.54
C SER A 8 -3.67 16.76 -8.87
N ILE A 9 -2.98 15.84 -9.55
CA ILE A 9 -1.92 15.01 -8.96
C ILE A 9 -0.68 15.04 -9.86
N GLY A 10 0.51 15.05 -9.27
CA GLY A 10 1.77 15.02 -10.04
C GLY A 10 3.01 15.04 -9.17
N TYR A 11 4.13 15.52 -9.75
CA TYR A 11 5.44 15.57 -9.11
C TYR A 11 6.09 16.95 -9.34
N HIS A 12 7.02 17.36 -8.47
CA HIS A 12 7.86 18.54 -8.65
C HIS A 12 7.08 19.81 -9.07
N LYS A 13 5.93 20.05 -8.43
CA LYS A 13 5.04 21.20 -8.72
C LYS A 13 4.37 21.16 -10.12
N VAL A 14 4.43 20.03 -10.83
CA VAL A 14 3.80 19.85 -12.13
C VAL A 14 2.67 18.82 -12.02
N PRO A 15 1.39 19.23 -12.21
CA PRO A 15 0.27 18.30 -12.24
C PRO A 15 0.27 17.52 -13.55
N LEU A 16 0.35 16.19 -13.46
CA LEU A 16 0.22 15.26 -14.60
C LEU A 16 -1.24 14.86 -14.84
N ILE A 17 -1.99 14.68 -13.76
CA ILE A 17 -3.43 14.43 -13.77
C ILE A 17 -4.10 15.71 -13.31
N LYS A 18 -5.14 16.13 -14.02
CA LYS A 18 -5.86 17.39 -13.73
C LYS A 18 -7.36 17.12 -13.63
N ASN A 19 -7.96 17.63 -12.57
CA ASN A 19 -9.41 17.66 -12.36
C ASN A 19 -10.09 16.28 -12.53
N LEU A 20 -9.47 15.21 -11.97
CA LEU A 20 -10.03 13.86 -12.03
C LEU A 20 -11.01 13.65 -10.88
N SER A 21 -12.22 13.18 -11.22
CA SER A 21 -13.18 12.68 -10.24
C SER A 21 -13.52 11.23 -10.57
N VAL A 22 -13.35 10.33 -9.59
CA VAL A 22 -13.67 8.92 -9.74
C VAL A 22 -14.03 8.32 -8.38
N GLU A 23 -14.95 7.39 -8.37
CA GLU A 23 -15.35 6.62 -7.19
C GLU A 23 -15.06 5.14 -7.42
N ILE A 24 -14.46 4.50 -6.41
CA ILE A 24 -14.17 3.07 -6.38
C ILE A 24 -15.06 2.46 -5.29
N PRO A 25 -16.05 1.66 -5.66
CA PRO A 25 -16.97 1.07 -4.70
C PRO A 25 -16.26 0.11 -3.74
N THR A 26 -16.77 0.02 -2.52
CA THR A 26 -16.33 -0.98 -1.54
C THR A 26 -16.60 -2.40 -2.05
N GLY A 27 -15.67 -3.31 -1.82
CA GLY A 27 -15.80 -4.72 -2.22
C GLY A 27 -15.61 -4.97 -3.72
N SER A 28 -15.21 -3.96 -4.51
CA SER A 28 -14.95 -4.10 -5.94
C SER A 28 -13.47 -4.27 -6.26
N ILE A 29 -13.17 -4.92 -7.38
CA ILE A 29 -11.85 -4.90 -8.02
C ILE A 29 -11.90 -3.86 -9.14
N THR A 30 -11.03 -2.86 -9.07
CA THR A 30 -10.93 -1.81 -10.08
C THR A 30 -9.59 -1.88 -10.79
N THR A 31 -9.61 -1.96 -12.12
CA THR A 31 -8.40 -1.99 -12.94
C THR A 31 -8.21 -0.66 -13.66
N ILE A 32 -7.01 -0.09 -13.56
CA ILE A 32 -6.62 1.12 -14.28
C ILE A 32 -5.81 0.72 -15.51
N VAL A 33 -6.36 0.95 -16.70
CA VAL A 33 -5.72 0.65 -17.98
C VAL A 33 -5.40 1.92 -18.77
N GLY A 34 -4.36 1.86 -19.58
CA GLY A 34 -3.95 2.99 -20.42
C GLY A 34 -2.50 2.84 -20.90
N PRO A 35 -2.05 3.67 -21.85
CA PRO A 35 -0.68 3.63 -22.36
C PRO A 35 0.37 3.96 -21.29
N ASN A 36 1.64 3.67 -21.59
CA ASN A 36 2.73 4.05 -20.70
C ASN A 36 2.82 5.59 -20.61
N GLY A 37 3.11 6.10 -19.42
CA GLY A 37 3.21 7.54 -19.16
C GLY A 37 1.88 8.29 -18.96
N CYS A 38 0.70 7.65 -19.09
CA CYS A 38 -0.59 8.34 -18.92
C CYS A 38 -0.96 8.66 -17.46
N GLY A 39 -0.11 8.34 -16.47
CA GLY A 39 -0.35 8.71 -15.07
C GLY A 39 -0.92 7.61 -14.16
N LYS A 40 -1.05 6.35 -14.60
CA LYS A 40 -1.59 5.26 -13.76
C LYS A 40 -0.87 5.13 -12.42
N THR A 41 0.45 5.05 -12.47
CA THR A 41 1.29 4.97 -11.26
C THR A 41 1.16 6.23 -10.41
N THR A 42 1.09 7.41 -11.04
CA THR A 42 0.91 8.69 -10.34
C THR A 42 -0.39 8.74 -9.57
N LEU A 43 -1.49 8.25 -10.17
CA LEU A 43 -2.79 8.18 -9.51
C LEU A 43 -2.78 7.27 -8.27
N ILE A 44 -2.14 6.11 -8.37
CA ILE A 44 -2.05 5.18 -7.22
C ILE A 44 -1.08 5.73 -6.17
N SER A 45 0.03 6.34 -6.59
CA SER A 45 1.09 6.82 -5.69
C SER A 45 0.66 7.98 -4.80
N VAL A 46 -0.44 8.69 -5.11
CA VAL A 46 -0.94 9.75 -4.23
C VAL A 46 -1.48 9.18 -2.91
N LEU A 47 -1.95 7.93 -2.92
CA LEU A 47 -2.49 7.28 -1.73
C LEU A 47 -1.41 7.03 -0.66
N ASN A 48 -0.16 6.80 -1.06
CA ASN A 48 0.98 6.68 -0.15
C ASN A 48 1.82 7.97 -0.05
N LYS A 49 1.37 9.08 -0.68
CA LYS A 49 2.08 10.37 -0.75
C LYS A 49 3.42 10.34 -1.49
N SER A 50 3.66 9.35 -2.35
CA SER A 50 4.82 9.37 -3.26
C SER A 50 4.61 10.33 -4.44
N SER A 51 3.37 10.66 -4.78
CA SER A 51 3.01 11.80 -5.63
C SER A 51 2.25 12.85 -4.83
N GLN A 52 2.20 14.07 -5.34
CA GLN A 52 1.64 15.23 -4.65
C GLN A 52 0.21 15.51 -5.13
N LEU A 53 -0.70 15.72 -4.18
CA LEU A 53 -2.02 16.29 -4.44
C LEU A 53 -1.91 17.82 -4.45
N PHE A 54 -2.28 18.46 -5.57
CA PHE A 54 -2.27 19.92 -5.73
C PHE A 54 -3.63 20.54 -5.45
N ASN A 55 -4.70 19.81 -5.81
CA ASN A 55 -6.07 20.28 -5.64
C ASN A 55 -7.02 19.09 -5.49
N GLY A 56 -8.22 19.35 -4.98
CA GLY A 56 -9.26 18.36 -4.75
C GLY A 56 -9.08 17.62 -3.42
N SER A 57 -9.84 16.55 -3.23
CA SER A 57 -9.79 15.73 -2.03
C SER A 57 -9.82 14.24 -2.35
N ILE A 58 -9.26 13.43 -1.45
CA ILE A 58 -9.28 11.97 -1.55
C ILE A 58 -9.83 11.42 -0.25
N THR A 59 -10.97 10.74 -0.32
CA THR A 59 -11.62 10.18 0.88
C THR A 59 -11.77 8.67 0.78
N LEU A 60 -11.60 7.99 1.90
CA LEU A 60 -11.91 6.58 2.09
C LEU A 60 -12.99 6.46 3.17
N ASP A 61 -14.15 5.94 2.79
CA ASP A 61 -15.34 5.83 3.65
C ASP A 61 -15.73 7.17 4.32
N GLY A 62 -15.57 8.27 3.58
CA GLY A 62 -15.86 9.64 4.01
C GLY A 62 -14.73 10.34 4.79
N GLU A 63 -13.66 9.64 5.15
CA GLU A 63 -12.52 10.25 5.83
C GLU A 63 -11.43 10.70 4.83
N ASP A 64 -10.92 11.92 4.99
CA ASP A 64 -9.81 12.44 4.18
C ASP A 64 -8.52 11.69 4.47
N ILE A 65 -8.12 10.83 3.52
CA ILE A 65 -6.93 9.99 3.67
C ILE A 65 -5.63 10.73 3.32
N TYR A 66 -5.70 11.81 2.54
CA TYR A 66 -4.50 12.54 2.15
C TYR A 66 -3.93 13.35 3.32
N HIS A 67 -4.78 13.97 4.13
CA HIS A 67 -4.36 14.72 5.31
C HIS A 67 -4.16 13.86 6.57
N MET A 68 -4.60 12.59 6.52
CA MET A 68 -4.39 11.62 7.58
C MET A 68 -2.89 11.39 7.87
N SER A 69 -2.56 11.09 9.14
CA SER A 69 -1.19 10.71 9.51
C SER A 69 -0.75 9.43 8.76
N GLY A 70 0.56 9.28 8.53
CA GLY A 70 1.09 8.09 7.85
C GLY A 70 0.74 6.78 8.56
N HIS A 71 0.73 6.80 9.89
CA HIS A 71 0.38 5.65 10.72
C HIS A 71 -1.09 5.22 10.52
N LEU A 72 -2.04 6.14 10.66
CA LEU A 72 -3.46 5.86 10.46
C LEU A 72 -3.77 5.44 9.01
N ARG A 73 -3.13 6.09 8.04
CA ARG A 73 -3.30 5.73 6.62
C ARG A 73 -2.82 4.33 6.32
N ALA A 74 -1.68 3.91 6.89
CA ALA A 74 -1.12 2.57 6.71
C ALA A 74 -2.00 1.47 7.34
N GLN A 75 -2.83 1.79 8.32
CA GLN A 75 -3.84 0.87 8.85
C GLN A 75 -5.04 0.69 7.91
N LYS A 76 -5.30 1.67 7.03
CA LYS A 76 -6.47 1.66 6.12
C LYS A 76 -6.12 1.23 4.70
N ILE A 77 -4.88 1.42 4.26
CA ILE A 77 -4.45 1.17 2.88
C ILE A 77 -3.19 0.33 2.88
N ALA A 78 -3.29 -0.89 2.32
CA ALA A 78 -2.13 -1.67 1.93
C ALA A 78 -1.69 -1.25 0.52
N PHE A 79 -0.40 -1.04 0.34
CA PHE A 79 0.19 -0.62 -0.93
C PHE A 79 1.30 -1.58 -1.34
N LEU A 80 1.14 -2.22 -2.50
CA LEU A 80 2.19 -3.05 -3.10
C LEU A 80 2.84 -2.26 -4.24
N PRO A 81 4.07 -1.76 -4.08
CA PRO A 81 4.77 -1.03 -5.12
C PRO A 81 5.23 -1.97 -6.23
N GLN A 82 5.45 -1.43 -7.43
CA GLN A 82 6.18 -2.16 -8.47
C GLN A 82 7.63 -2.33 -8.00
N ILE A 83 8.00 -3.57 -7.68
CA ILE A 83 9.31 -3.88 -7.12
C ILE A 83 10.39 -3.63 -8.18
N ARG A 84 11.25 -2.65 -7.92
CA ARG A 84 12.49 -2.39 -8.67
C ARG A 84 13.72 -2.34 -7.76
N GLU A 85 13.51 -2.44 -6.44
CA GLU A 85 14.57 -2.30 -5.44
C GLU A 85 15.07 -3.66 -4.94
N VAL A 86 16.29 -3.68 -4.44
CA VAL A 86 16.87 -4.83 -3.76
C VAL A 86 16.04 -5.11 -2.52
N ILE A 87 15.41 -6.28 -2.50
CA ILE A 87 14.70 -6.73 -1.30
C ILE A 87 15.77 -7.06 -0.25
N PRO A 88 15.70 -6.50 0.97
CA PRO A 88 16.67 -6.81 1.99
C PRO A 88 16.64 -8.31 2.32
N ALA A 89 17.80 -8.90 2.57
CA ALA A 89 17.95 -10.31 2.98
C ALA A 89 17.37 -10.52 4.39
N LEU A 90 16.05 -10.62 4.49
CA LEU A 90 15.31 -10.86 5.73
C LEU A 90 14.60 -12.22 5.65
N PRO A 91 14.44 -12.95 6.76
CA PRO A 91 13.55 -14.11 6.80
C PRO A 91 12.14 -13.72 6.38
N VAL A 92 11.47 -14.58 5.62
CA VAL A 92 10.10 -14.33 5.12
C VAL A 92 9.15 -13.94 6.27
N HIS A 93 9.18 -14.66 7.40
CA HIS A 93 8.31 -14.32 8.53
C HIS A 93 8.54 -12.90 9.05
N THR A 94 9.80 -12.43 9.08
CA THR A 94 10.12 -11.06 9.49
C THR A 94 9.53 -10.04 8.52
N LEU A 95 9.57 -10.31 7.22
CA LEU A 95 8.93 -9.45 6.23
C LEU A 95 7.41 -9.38 6.43
N VAL A 96 6.76 -10.52 6.68
CA VAL A 96 5.31 -10.57 6.95
C VAL A 96 4.98 -9.83 8.26
N GLU A 97 5.80 -9.95 9.30
CA GLU A 97 5.66 -9.21 10.56
C GLU A 97 5.67 -7.68 10.35
N HIS A 98 6.40 -7.16 9.35
CA HIS A 98 6.41 -5.73 9.02
C HIS A 98 5.01 -5.20 8.66
N GLY A 99 4.13 -6.05 8.13
CA GLY A 99 2.73 -5.69 7.89
C GLY A 99 1.96 -5.29 9.16
N ARG A 100 2.45 -5.65 10.35
CA ARG A 100 1.86 -5.28 11.63
C ARG A 100 2.36 -3.96 12.19
N PHE A 101 3.43 -3.37 11.64
CA PHE A 101 4.01 -2.12 12.17
C PHE A 101 3.00 -0.99 12.36
N PRO A 102 2.03 -0.76 11.45
CA PRO A 102 1.02 0.28 11.65
C PRO A 102 0.06 0.02 12.82
N TYR A 103 0.08 -1.15 13.41
CA TYR A 103 -0.81 -1.54 14.51
C TYR A 103 -0.07 -1.64 15.85
N LEU A 104 1.28 -1.57 15.83
CA LEU A 104 2.06 -1.69 17.05
C LEU A 104 1.90 -0.43 17.92
N GLY A 105 1.64 -0.67 19.22
CA GLY A 105 1.61 0.37 20.22
C GLY A 105 3.00 0.95 20.55
N PHE A 106 3.06 1.72 21.60
CA PHE A 106 4.29 2.42 22.06
C PHE A 106 5.48 1.47 22.29
N SER A 107 5.23 0.24 22.75
CA SER A 107 6.26 -0.78 22.99
C SER A 107 6.89 -1.33 21.71
N ARG A 108 6.30 -1.13 20.55
CA ARG A 108 6.69 -1.70 19.24
C ARG A 108 6.88 -3.22 19.26
N ARG A 109 6.19 -3.91 20.18
CA ARG A 109 6.25 -5.39 20.30
C ARG A 109 4.96 -6.01 19.75
N LEU A 110 5.14 -7.09 18.99
CA LEU A 110 4.04 -7.91 18.52
C LEU A 110 3.30 -8.55 19.69
N THR A 111 1.99 -8.40 19.73
CA THR A 111 1.10 -9.09 20.65
C THR A 111 0.94 -10.56 20.23
N LYS A 112 0.25 -11.36 21.04
CA LYS A 112 -0.12 -12.73 20.65
C LYS A 112 -1.06 -12.74 19.45
N GLU A 113 -1.96 -11.76 19.37
CA GLU A 113 -2.90 -11.58 18.27
C GLU A 113 -2.18 -11.20 16.98
N ASP A 114 -1.22 -10.26 17.02
CA ASP A 114 -0.40 -9.91 15.87
C ASP A 114 0.35 -11.11 15.31
N ARG A 115 0.94 -11.93 16.19
CA ARG A 115 1.66 -13.15 15.77
C ARG A 115 0.73 -14.15 15.09
N LYS A 116 -0.48 -14.32 15.63
CA LYS A 116 -1.49 -15.18 15.01
C LYS A 116 -1.85 -14.68 13.61
N LEU A 117 -2.08 -13.38 13.45
CA LEU A 117 -2.38 -12.79 12.13
C LEU A 117 -1.24 -12.96 11.13
N VAL A 118 0.01 -12.93 11.59
CA VAL A 118 1.19 -13.24 10.75
C VAL A 118 1.17 -14.69 10.30
N GLU A 119 0.91 -15.64 11.22
CA GLU A 119 0.80 -17.07 10.87
C GLU A 119 -0.35 -17.31 9.89
N ASP A 120 -1.54 -16.77 10.18
CA ASP A 120 -2.73 -16.91 9.33
C ASP A 120 -2.45 -16.36 7.91
N ALA A 121 -1.72 -15.24 7.80
CA ALA A 121 -1.35 -14.65 6.51
C ALA A 121 -0.35 -15.54 5.75
N MET A 122 0.63 -16.13 6.42
CA MET A 122 1.61 -17.04 5.81
C MET A 122 0.96 -18.33 5.33
N GLU A 123 0.02 -18.86 6.10
CA GLU A 123 -0.76 -20.05 5.73
C GLU A 123 -1.67 -19.75 4.52
N PHE A 124 -2.41 -18.65 4.55
CA PHE A 124 -3.29 -18.22 3.47
C PHE A 124 -2.56 -18.03 2.13
N THR A 125 -1.32 -17.56 2.18
CA THR A 125 -0.48 -17.35 0.98
C THR A 125 0.40 -18.54 0.63
N HIS A 126 0.30 -19.66 1.37
CA HIS A 126 1.07 -20.90 1.17
C HIS A 126 2.60 -20.71 1.22
N ILE A 127 3.08 -19.79 2.08
CA ILE A 127 4.53 -19.50 2.22
C ILE A 127 5.12 -19.97 3.55
N THR A 128 4.39 -20.77 4.31
CA THR A 128 4.84 -21.26 5.64
C THR A 128 6.15 -22.03 5.58
N ASP A 129 6.36 -22.85 4.53
CA ASP A 129 7.58 -23.62 4.34
C ASP A 129 8.82 -22.74 4.11
N TYR A 130 8.62 -21.51 3.67
CA TYR A 130 9.68 -20.52 3.43
C TYR A 130 9.94 -19.60 4.62
N ARG A 131 9.31 -19.83 5.76
CA ARG A 131 9.36 -18.99 6.97
C ARG A 131 10.74 -18.42 7.28
N ASN A 132 11.76 -19.27 7.28
CA ASN A 132 13.13 -18.93 7.64
C ASN A 132 14.05 -18.67 6.43
N VAL A 133 13.50 -18.73 5.22
CA VAL A 133 14.27 -18.48 3.99
C VAL A 133 14.44 -16.98 3.82
N ALA A 134 15.63 -16.55 3.39
CA ALA A 134 15.89 -15.16 3.11
C ALA A 134 15.15 -14.72 1.82
N THR A 135 14.49 -13.58 1.89
CA THR A 135 13.61 -13.08 0.81
C THR A 135 14.33 -12.81 -0.50
N ASP A 136 15.62 -12.48 -0.46
CA ASP A 136 16.46 -12.25 -1.65
C ASP A 136 16.79 -13.54 -2.41
N THR A 137 16.68 -14.71 -1.77
CA THR A 137 16.92 -16.02 -2.40
C THR A 137 15.67 -16.61 -3.06
N LEU A 138 14.50 -16.04 -2.83
CA LEU A 138 13.24 -16.53 -3.39
C LEU A 138 13.07 -16.15 -4.86
N SER A 139 12.42 -17.04 -5.63
CA SER A 139 12.04 -16.75 -7.02
C SER A 139 10.98 -15.64 -7.07
N GLY A 140 10.89 -14.95 -8.22
CA GLY A 140 9.93 -13.84 -8.38
C GLY A 140 8.45 -14.20 -8.20
N GLY A 141 8.09 -15.48 -8.28
CA GLY A 141 6.70 -15.94 -8.06
C GLY A 141 6.36 -16.22 -6.59
N ILE A 142 7.37 -16.34 -5.71
CA ILE A 142 7.19 -16.59 -4.27
C ILE A 142 7.38 -15.31 -3.46
N ARG A 143 8.02 -14.30 -4.07
CA ARG A 143 8.25 -12.97 -3.46
C ARG A 143 7.00 -12.18 -3.30
#